data_eb6c4988b28443d1ba707c1e02bcd0a2
#
_entry.id   eb6c4988b28443d1ba707c1e02bcd0a2
#
_cell.length_a   1.000
_cell.length_b   1.000
_cell.length_c   1.000
_cell.angle_alpha   90.00
_cell.angle_beta   90.00
_cell.angle_gamma   90.00
#
_symmetry.space_group_name_H-M   'P 1'
#
loop_
_entity.id
_entity.type
_entity.pdbx_description
1 polymer ?
#
loop_
_entity_poly.entity_id
_entity_poly.type
_entity_poly.pdbx_seq_one_letter_code
_entity_poly.pdbx_strand_id
1 'polypeptide(L)'
;MEKRGFYHLFSDGFRTDALFEDKAAFVAAMNIIAVCFLKCKVVIPAFCLMDNHVHFVLYGTLKECCEFRDRFAHKYSLWYYNRYSCRRSEPIDFDIKLMEDEKYILNSIAYVLRNGIAAGYIYCAEDYPWSSAGLYFRRPEIMDSVSSHWTKVSDLSYRQKREMLKTNMEVPGDWKVTPEGFLWPGNYVDYKMVEKLFRTPKSFAFFMGQSKEEEIGMSLGARE
;
A
#
# COMPACT_ATOMS: atom_id res chain seq x y z
N MET A 1 20.46 3.90 -18.95
CA MET A 1 19.50 3.27 -18.01
C MET A 1 18.49 4.33 -17.59
N GLU A 2 17.22 4.00 -17.55
CA GLU A 2 16.17 4.89 -17.11
C GLU A 2 16.35 5.23 -15.62
N LYS A 3 16.21 6.51 -15.25
CA LYS A 3 16.47 6.97 -13.88
C LYS A 3 15.38 6.44 -12.94
N ARG A 4 15.77 5.86 -11.82
CA ARG A 4 14.83 5.49 -10.74
C ARG A 4 14.51 6.71 -9.89
N GLY A 5 13.28 6.81 -9.43
CA GLY A 5 12.79 7.89 -8.58
C GLY A 5 11.64 7.44 -7.70
N PHE A 6 11.17 8.34 -6.85
CA PHE A 6 9.96 8.14 -6.05
C PHE A 6 8.75 8.64 -6.83
N TYR A 7 7.70 7.83 -6.83
CA TYR A 7 6.43 8.16 -7.50
C TYR A 7 5.28 8.00 -6.52
N HIS A 8 4.37 8.98 -6.53
CA HIS A 8 3.06 8.85 -5.90
C HIS A 8 2.09 8.32 -6.95
N LEU A 9 1.60 7.11 -6.75
CA LEU A 9 0.56 6.47 -7.53
C LEU A 9 -0.73 6.51 -6.71
N PHE A 10 -1.81 7.05 -7.26
CA PHE A 10 -3.08 7.16 -6.55
C PHE A 10 -4.26 7.09 -7.53
N SER A 11 -5.40 6.61 -7.05
CA SER A 11 -6.66 6.69 -7.79
C SER A 11 -7.52 7.85 -7.27
N ASP A 12 -8.48 8.28 -8.08
CA ASP A 12 -9.35 9.41 -7.75
C ASP A 12 -10.19 9.13 -6.49
N GLY A 13 -10.01 9.97 -5.46
CA GLY A 13 -10.75 9.92 -4.20
C GLY A 13 -12.10 10.65 -4.22
N PHE A 14 -12.43 11.36 -5.31
CA PHE A 14 -13.74 12.02 -5.47
C PHE A 14 -14.82 11.06 -5.99
N ARG A 15 -14.48 9.81 -6.25
CA ARG A 15 -15.46 8.79 -6.64
C ARG A 15 -16.44 8.55 -5.51
N THR A 16 -17.71 8.50 -5.87
CA THR A 16 -18.79 8.14 -4.93
C THR A 16 -18.92 6.63 -4.75
N ASP A 17 -18.39 5.85 -5.69
CA ASP A 17 -18.46 4.39 -5.68
C ASP A 17 -17.37 3.80 -4.81
N ALA A 18 -17.72 2.87 -3.93
CA ALA A 18 -16.73 2.10 -3.19
C ALA A 18 -15.82 1.30 -4.13
N LEU A 19 -14.51 1.42 -3.93
CA LEU A 19 -13.52 0.58 -4.60
C LEU A 19 -13.46 -0.78 -3.89
N PHE A 20 -13.55 -0.76 -2.57
CA PHE A 20 -13.56 -1.96 -1.71
C PHE A 20 -14.87 -2.01 -0.95
N GLU A 21 -15.80 -2.84 -1.41
CA GLU A 21 -17.18 -2.87 -0.89
C GLU A 21 -17.29 -3.61 0.46
N ASP A 22 -16.35 -4.50 0.74
CA ASP A 22 -16.36 -5.32 1.96
C ASP A 22 -14.94 -5.68 2.41
N LYS A 23 -14.84 -6.30 3.58
CA LYS A 23 -13.55 -6.80 4.11
C LYS A 23 -12.85 -7.77 3.13
N ALA A 24 -13.60 -8.59 2.38
CA ALA A 24 -13.00 -9.53 1.44
C ALA A 24 -12.32 -8.81 0.26
N ALA A 25 -12.86 -7.65 -0.16
CA ALA A 25 -12.26 -6.82 -1.19
C ALA A 25 -10.92 -6.23 -0.72
N PHE A 26 -10.85 -5.74 0.51
CA PHE A 26 -9.59 -5.29 1.12
C PHE A 26 -8.56 -6.42 1.24
N VAL A 27 -8.95 -7.58 1.78
CA VAL A 27 -8.08 -8.76 1.90
C VAL A 27 -7.53 -9.18 0.54
N ALA A 28 -8.37 -9.20 -0.49
CA ALA A 28 -7.94 -9.52 -1.84
C ALA A 28 -6.96 -8.49 -2.39
N ALA A 29 -7.23 -7.19 -2.20
CA ALA A 29 -6.35 -6.13 -2.65
C ALA A 29 -4.98 -6.20 -1.96
N MET A 30 -4.92 -6.45 -0.65
CA MET A 30 -3.66 -6.66 0.10
C MET A 30 -2.84 -7.80 -0.48
N ASN A 31 -3.47 -8.93 -0.80
CA ASN A 31 -2.81 -10.07 -1.44
C ASN A 31 -2.36 -9.75 -2.87
N ILE A 32 -3.16 -8.99 -3.62
CA ILE A 32 -2.82 -8.56 -4.99
C ILE A 32 -1.61 -7.63 -4.98
N ILE A 33 -1.48 -6.70 -4.01
CA ILE A 33 -0.29 -5.85 -3.85
C ILE A 33 0.96 -6.72 -3.73
N ALA A 34 0.96 -7.68 -2.83
CA ALA A 34 2.09 -8.58 -2.60
C ALA A 34 2.45 -9.39 -3.84
N VAL A 35 1.44 -9.92 -4.56
CA VAL A 35 1.64 -10.67 -5.82
C VAL A 35 2.20 -9.76 -6.92
N CYS A 36 1.74 -8.50 -7.01
CA CYS A 36 2.27 -7.53 -7.97
C CYS A 36 3.70 -7.14 -7.64
N PHE A 37 4.01 -6.91 -6.36
CA PHE A 37 5.38 -6.65 -5.89
C PHE A 37 6.36 -7.74 -6.35
N LEU A 38 6.01 -9.02 -6.19
CA LEU A 38 6.87 -10.13 -6.60
C LEU A 38 7.09 -10.21 -8.13
N LYS A 39 6.25 -9.56 -8.94
CA LYS A 39 6.34 -9.56 -10.41
C LYS A 39 6.98 -8.31 -10.98
N CYS A 40 6.95 -7.22 -10.24
CA CYS A 40 7.45 -5.92 -10.68
C CYS A 40 8.76 -5.58 -9.97
N LYS A 41 9.61 -4.81 -10.65
CA LYS A 41 10.91 -4.38 -10.08
C LYS A 41 10.79 -3.08 -9.27
N VAL A 42 9.64 -2.86 -8.63
CA VAL A 42 9.41 -1.70 -7.77
C VAL A 42 9.75 -2.02 -6.33
N VAL A 43 10.12 -0.99 -5.59
CA VAL A 43 10.10 -1.00 -4.13
C VAL A 43 8.83 -0.30 -3.69
N ILE A 44 8.19 -0.78 -2.63
CA ILE A 44 6.99 -0.16 -2.05
C ILE A 44 7.38 0.43 -0.68
N PRO A 45 7.69 1.74 -0.60
CA PRO A 45 7.93 2.42 0.67
C PRO A 45 6.67 2.54 1.53
N ALA A 46 5.52 2.90 0.94
CA ALA A 46 4.28 3.10 1.69
C ALA A 46 3.05 2.87 0.82
N PHE A 47 1.93 2.49 1.44
CA PHE A 47 0.63 2.44 0.79
C PHE A 47 -0.52 2.58 1.80
N CYS A 48 -1.69 2.96 1.27
CA CYS A 48 -2.96 2.97 1.99
C CYS A 48 -4.11 2.65 1.02
N LEU A 49 -4.97 1.71 1.41
CA LEU A 49 -6.21 1.39 0.71
C LEU A 49 -7.36 2.05 1.47
N MET A 50 -8.11 2.93 0.80
CA MET A 50 -9.31 3.55 1.32
C MET A 50 -10.53 2.90 0.65
N ASP A 51 -11.70 3.03 1.22
CA ASP A 51 -12.92 2.42 0.66
C ASP A 51 -13.19 2.77 -0.81
N ASN A 52 -12.89 3.99 -1.24
CA ASN A 52 -13.15 4.49 -2.59
C ASN A 52 -11.90 4.80 -3.42
N HIS A 53 -10.69 4.76 -2.84
CA HIS A 53 -9.44 5.06 -3.54
C HIS A 53 -8.23 4.36 -2.91
N VAL A 54 -7.10 4.44 -3.60
CA VAL A 54 -5.83 3.87 -3.12
C VAL A 54 -4.68 4.86 -3.30
N HIS A 55 -3.68 4.74 -2.43
CA HIS A 55 -2.43 5.46 -2.51
C HIS A 55 -1.25 4.51 -2.38
N PHE A 56 -0.25 4.67 -3.25
CA PHE A 56 1.05 4.01 -3.16
C PHE A 56 2.17 5.02 -3.28
N VAL A 57 3.19 4.88 -2.47
CA VAL A 57 4.50 5.44 -2.74
C VAL A 57 5.34 4.31 -3.32
N LEU A 58 5.88 4.51 -4.53
CA LEU A 58 6.70 3.54 -5.25
C LEU A 58 8.08 4.13 -5.51
N TYR A 59 9.11 3.28 -5.48
CA TYR A 59 10.44 3.64 -5.94
C TYR A 59 10.87 2.70 -7.07
N GLY A 60 11.13 3.28 -8.23
CA GLY A 60 11.46 2.54 -9.44
C GLY A 60 11.67 3.47 -10.63
N THR A 61 11.79 2.92 -11.83
CA THR A 61 11.62 3.68 -13.07
C THR A 61 10.13 3.95 -13.31
N LEU A 62 9.78 4.96 -14.10
CA LEU A 62 8.39 5.23 -14.46
C LEU A 62 7.72 3.98 -15.07
N LYS A 63 8.45 3.28 -15.95
CA LYS A 63 7.97 2.05 -16.60
C LYS A 63 7.64 0.96 -15.59
N GLU A 64 8.53 0.73 -14.60
CA GLU A 64 8.31 -0.28 -13.54
C GLU A 64 7.09 0.07 -12.67
N CYS A 65 6.91 1.37 -12.35
CA CYS A 65 5.76 1.85 -11.60
C CYS A 65 4.45 1.73 -12.38
N CYS A 66 4.46 2.04 -13.68
CA CYS A 66 3.31 1.81 -14.56
C CYS A 66 2.97 0.31 -14.67
N GLU A 67 3.97 -0.56 -14.78
CA GLU A 67 3.74 -2.01 -14.80
C GLU A 67 3.07 -2.50 -13.51
N PHE A 68 3.48 -2.01 -12.35
CA PHE A 68 2.84 -2.33 -11.06
C PHE A 68 1.38 -1.87 -11.06
N ARG A 69 1.11 -0.62 -11.45
CA ARG A 69 -0.23 -0.03 -11.59
C ARG A 69 -1.16 -0.91 -12.43
N ASP A 70 -0.71 -1.22 -13.64
CA ASP A 70 -1.54 -1.94 -14.62
C ASP A 70 -1.83 -3.38 -14.15
N ARG A 71 -0.85 -4.04 -13.53
CA ARG A 71 -1.02 -5.37 -12.93
C ARG A 71 -1.98 -5.34 -11.75
N PHE A 72 -1.89 -4.35 -10.87
CA PHE A 72 -2.80 -4.20 -9.74
C PHE A 72 -4.23 -3.97 -10.23
N ALA A 73 -4.43 -2.99 -11.11
CA ALA A 73 -5.74 -2.68 -11.68
C ALA A 73 -6.38 -3.90 -12.37
N HIS A 74 -5.61 -4.59 -13.22
CA HIS A 74 -6.09 -5.76 -13.94
C HIS A 74 -6.47 -6.91 -13.00
N LYS A 75 -5.58 -7.25 -12.04
CA LYS A 75 -5.83 -8.35 -11.11
C LYS A 75 -7.01 -8.07 -10.19
N TYR A 76 -7.13 -6.83 -9.69
CA TYR A 76 -8.25 -6.47 -8.84
C TYR A 76 -9.57 -6.47 -9.61
N SER A 77 -9.61 -5.93 -10.83
CA SER A 77 -10.81 -5.97 -11.68
C SER A 77 -11.25 -7.41 -11.99
N LEU A 78 -10.30 -8.32 -12.26
CA LEU A 78 -10.58 -9.72 -12.48
C LEU A 78 -11.12 -10.40 -11.21
N TRP A 79 -10.52 -10.12 -10.06
CA TRP A 79 -11.00 -10.62 -8.77
C TRP A 79 -12.41 -10.13 -8.47
N TYR A 80 -12.67 -8.82 -8.68
CA TYR A 80 -13.97 -8.20 -8.48
C TYR A 80 -15.04 -8.86 -9.36
N TYR A 81 -14.76 -9.03 -10.65
CA TYR A 81 -15.67 -9.72 -11.57
C TYR A 81 -15.99 -11.15 -11.11
N ASN A 82 -14.99 -11.91 -10.70
CA ASN A 82 -15.19 -13.29 -10.24
C ASN A 82 -15.96 -13.36 -8.90
N ARG A 83 -15.86 -12.33 -8.07
CA ARG A 83 -16.50 -12.28 -6.76
C ARG A 83 -17.97 -11.87 -6.85
N TYR A 84 -18.24 -10.84 -7.64
CA TYR A 84 -19.56 -10.20 -7.67
C TYR A 84 -20.34 -10.52 -8.97
N SER A 85 -19.77 -11.27 -9.90
CA SER A 85 -20.34 -11.63 -11.22
C SER A 85 -20.76 -10.41 -12.05
N CYS A 86 -20.16 -9.25 -11.78
CA CYS A 86 -20.38 -8.01 -12.52
C CYS A 86 -19.06 -7.28 -12.73
N ARG A 87 -18.99 -6.45 -13.76
CA ARG A 87 -17.87 -5.50 -13.94
C ARG A 87 -18.14 -4.27 -13.10
N ARG A 88 -17.07 -3.65 -12.62
CA ARG A 88 -17.18 -2.31 -12.07
C ARG A 88 -17.73 -1.37 -13.15
N SER A 89 -18.54 -0.41 -12.72
CA SER A 89 -19.13 0.62 -13.61
C SER A 89 -18.04 1.40 -14.35
N GLU A 90 -16.93 1.64 -13.65
CA GLU A 90 -15.77 2.36 -14.21
C GLU A 90 -14.46 1.63 -13.85
N PRO A 91 -13.46 1.65 -14.76
CA PRO A 91 -12.12 1.17 -14.43
C PRO A 91 -11.50 1.99 -13.30
N ILE A 92 -10.51 1.43 -12.63
CA ILE A 92 -9.71 2.19 -11.66
C ILE A 92 -8.81 3.12 -12.49
N ASP A 93 -9.07 4.40 -12.40
CA ASP A 93 -8.21 5.42 -13.00
C ASP A 93 -7.10 5.80 -12.03
N PHE A 94 -5.88 5.81 -12.52
CA PHE A 94 -4.69 6.07 -11.73
C PHE A 94 -3.89 7.22 -12.28
N ASP A 95 -3.59 8.17 -11.42
CA ASP A 95 -2.54 9.15 -11.63
C ASP A 95 -1.20 8.66 -11.07
N ILE A 96 -0.11 9.08 -11.70
CA ILE A 96 1.24 8.82 -11.25
C ILE A 96 2.07 10.10 -11.33
N LYS A 97 2.64 10.54 -10.19
CA LYS A 97 3.42 11.78 -10.07
C LYS A 97 4.83 11.47 -9.58
N LEU A 98 5.84 11.98 -10.29
CA LEU A 98 7.23 11.97 -9.83
C LEU A 98 7.37 12.93 -8.66
N MET A 99 8.02 12.49 -7.59
CA MET A 99 8.38 13.31 -6.44
C MET A 99 9.85 13.70 -6.58
N GLU A 100 10.11 15.00 -6.81
CA GLU A 100 11.43 15.47 -7.24
C GLU A 100 12.37 15.83 -6.08
N ASP A 101 11.82 16.18 -4.92
CA ASP A 101 12.61 16.59 -3.77
C ASP A 101 12.28 15.79 -2.49
N GLU A 102 13.24 15.79 -1.54
CA GLU A 102 13.14 15.03 -0.29
C GLU A 102 11.92 15.47 0.54
N LYS A 103 11.62 16.76 0.62
CA LYS A 103 10.50 17.27 1.42
C LYS A 103 9.16 16.78 0.83
N TYR A 104 9.02 16.80 -0.49
CA TYR A 104 7.83 16.29 -1.16
C TYR A 104 7.67 14.79 -0.93
N ILE A 105 8.77 14.01 -0.96
CA ILE A 105 8.75 12.57 -0.66
C ILE A 105 8.27 12.33 0.78
N LEU A 106 8.84 13.03 1.77
CA LEU A 106 8.47 12.88 3.19
C LEU A 106 7.01 13.22 3.44
N ASN A 107 6.55 14.35 2.88
CA ASN A 107 5.14 14.77 2.97
C ASN A 107 4.20 13.76 2.32
N SER A 108 4.54 13.25 1.13
CA SER A 108 3.71 12.27 0.43
C SER A 108 3.62 10.94 1.19
N ILE A 109 4.71 10.47 1.78
CA ILE A 109 4.68 9.27 2.63
C ILE A 109 3.76 9.51 3.83
N ALA A 110 3.95 10.63 4.56
CA ALA A 110 3.12 10.94 5.72
C ALA A 110 1.64 11.10 5.33
N TYR A 111 1.36 11.78 4.22
CA TYR A 111 0.00 11.91 3.68
C TYR A 111 -0.64 10.55 3.43
N VAL A 112 0.05 9.66 2.70
CA VAL A 112 -0.45 8.32 2.40
C VAL A 112 -0.78 7.54 3.68
N LEU A 113 0.10 7.60 4.67
CA LEU A 113 -0.07 6.86 5.93
C LEU A 113 -1.18 7.42 6.83
N ARG A 114 -1.51 8.72 6.71
CA ARG A 114 -2.55 9.38 7.52
C ARG A 114 -3.96 9.30 6.94
N ASN A 115 -4.13 8.74 5.74
CA ASN A 115 -5.44 8.72 5.09
C ASN A 115 -6.55 8.13 5.97
N GLY A 116 -6.28 7.06 6.72
CA GLY A 116 -7.24 6.47 7.65
C GLY A 116 -7.67 7.42 8.78
N ILE A 117 -6.73 8.25 9.30
CA ILE A 117 -7.05 9.29 10.30
C ILE A 117 -7.85 10.41 9.64
N ALA A 118 -7.41 10.88 8.48
CA ALA A 118 -8.06 11.98 7.77
C ALA A 118 -9.50 11.66 7.35
N ALA A 119 -9.81 10.38 7.13
CA ALA A 119 -11.15 9.89 6.87
C ALA A 119 -11.98 9.64 8.14
N GLY A 120 -11.39 9.79 9.33
CA GLY A 120 -12.07 9.57 10.60
C GLY A 120 -12.30 8.10 10.96
N TYR A 121 -11.62 7.16 10.30
CA TYR A 121 -11.80 5.72 10.56
C TYR A 121 -11.09 5.26 11.84
N ILE A 122 -9.99 5.92 12.20
CA ILE A 122 -9.14 5.58 13.33
C ILE A 122 -8.54 6.84 13.95
N TYR A 123 -8.05 6.72 15.18
CA TYR A 123 -7.32 7.79 15.87
C TYR A 123 -5.80 7.71 15.68
N CYS A 124 -5.25 6.50 15.49
CA CYS A 124 -3.83 6.27 15.25
C CYS A 124 -3.63 5.61 13.89
N ALA A 125 -2.74 6.15 13.05
CA ALA A 125 -2.52 5.62 11.70
C ALA A 125 -2.15 4.14 11.69
N GLU A 126 -1.40 3.70 12.70
CA GLU A 126 -0.94 2.33 12.88
C GLU A 126 -2.05 1.30 13.11
N ASP A 127 -3.23 1.76 13.53
CA ASP A 127 -4.41 0.90 13.77
C ASP A 127 -5.22 0.65 12.48
N TYR A 128 -4.84 1.31 11.37
CA TYR A 128 -5.51 1.10 10.10
C TYR A 128 -4.97 -0.12 9.37
N PRO A 129 -5.72 -1.23 9.33
CA PRO A 129 -5.18 -2.52 8.87
C PRO A 129 -4.90 -2.58 7.37
N TRP A 130 -5.48 -1.68 6.58
CA TRP A 130 -5.38 -1.64 5.12
C TRP A 130 -4.30 -0.70 4.63
N SER A 131 -3.28 -0.47 5.45
CA SER A 131 -2.14 0.38 5.13
C SER A 131 -0.83 -0.24 5.62
N SER A 132 0.27 0.38 5.26
CA SER A 132 1.60 0.04 5.79
C SER A 132 1.94 0.80 7.08
N ALA A 133 1.04 1.65 7.60
CA ALA A 133 1.35 2.59 8.69
C ALA A 133 1.87 1.93 9.98
N GLY A 134 1.45 0.71 10.27
CA GLY A 134 1.87 -0.05 11.46
C GLY A 134 3.30 -0.58 11.41
N LEU A 135 4.10 -0.32 10.36
CA LEU A 135 5.43 -0.90 10.19
C LEU A 135 6.58 -0.02 10.67
N TYR A 136 6.43 1.31 10.68
CA TYR A 136 7.56 2.24 10.80
C TYR A 136 7.93 2.54 12.24
N PHE A 137 9.25 2.61 12.48
CA PHE A 137 9.86 2.91 13.78
C PHE A 137 9.36 2.02 14.93
N ARG A 138 8.87 0.82 14.60
CA ARG A 138 8.50 -0.19 15.58
C ARG A 138 9.74 -0.89 16.12
N ARG A 139 9.74 -1.18 17.40
CA ARG A 139 10.78 -2.03 18.00
C ARG A 139 10.68 -3.45 17.39
N PRO A 140 11.80 -4.04 16.96
CA PRO A 140 11.80 -5.40 16.39
C PRO A 140 11.10 -6.40 17.28
N GLU A 141 11.30 -6.32 18.60
CA GLU A 141 10.70 -7.24 19.57
C GLU A 141 9.17 -7.17 19.57
N ILE A 142 8.60 -5.97 19.34
CA ILE A 142 7.14 -5.78 19.22
C ILE A 142 6.64 -6.40 17.93
N MET A 143 7.32 -6.14 16.80
CA MET A 143 6.96 -6.74 15.52
C MET A 143 7.04 -8.26 15.54
N ASP A 144 8.08 -8.79 16.12
CA ASP A 144 8.27 -10.24 16.27
C ASP A 144 7.21 -10.83 17.20
N SER A 145 6.92 -10.20 18.33
CA SER A 145 5.88 -10.65 19.28
C SER A 145 4.50 -10.71 18.61
N VAL A 146 4.11 -9.66 17.87
CA VAL A 146 2.81 -9.61 17.16
C VAL A 146 2.73 -10.69 16.09
N SER A 147 3.80 -10.90 15.33
CA SER A 147 3.79 -11.78 14.16
C SER A 147 4.32 -13.19 14.42
N SER A 148 4.79 -13.50 15.63
CA SER A 148 5.37 -14.82 15.99
C SER A 148 4.38 -15.98 15.84
N HIS A 149 3.10 -15.72 16.07
CA HIS A 149 2.03 -16.71 16.00
C HIS A 149 1.35 -16.81 14.62
N TRP A 150 1.76 -15.98 13.66
CA TRP A 150 1.14 -15.97 12.35
C TRP A 150 1.62 -17.11 11.48
N THR A 151 0.72 -17.65 10.67
CA THR A 151 0.99 -18.74 9.73
C THR A 151 2.03 -18.30 8.70
N LYS A 152 2.99 -19.15 8.39
CA LYS A 152 3.91 -18.94 7.27
C LYS A 152 3.29 -19.48 5.98
N VAL A 153 3.69 -18.90 4.84
CA VAL A 153 3.27 -19.40 3.53
C VAL A 153 3.69 -20.86 3.32
N SER A 154 4.86 -21.29 3.86
CA SER A 154 5.30 -22.70 3.85
C SER A 154 4.29 -23.66 4.46
N ASP A 155 3.56 -23.22 5.47
CA ASP A 155 2.65 -24.05 6.27
C ASP A 155 1.27 -24.20 5.61
N LEU A 156 1.00 -23.39 4.58
CA LEU A 156 -0.23 -23.46 3.80
C LEU A 156 -0.16 -24.58 2.75
N SER A 157 -1.23 -25.35 2.62
CA SER A 157 -1.40 -26.28 1.52
C SER A 157 -1.47 -25.55 0.17
N TYR A 158 -1.18 -26.26 -0.92
CA TYR A 158 -1.29 -25.74 -2.28
C TYR A 158 -2.68 -25.13 -2.56
N ARG A 159 -3.74 -25.81 -2.10
CA ARG A 159 -5.12 -25.34 -2.25
C ARG A 159 -5.36 -24.01 -1.54
N GLN A 160 -4.91 -23.88 -0.28
CA GLN A 160 -5.04 -22.65 0.48
C GLN A 160 -4.27 -21.49 -0.17
N LYS A 161 -3.03 -21.71 -0.62
CA LYS A 161 -2.26 -20.71 -1.38
C LYS A 161 -2.99 -20.22 -2.62
N ARG A 162 -3.53 -21.15 -3.41
CA ARG A 162 -4.29 -20.80 -4.62
C ARG A 162 -5.58 -20.05 -4.32
N GLU A 163 -6.28 -20.44 -3.27
CA GLU A 163 -7.52 -19.80 -2.85
C GLU A 163 -7.26 -18.36 -2.35
N MET A 164 -6.21 -18.17 -1.57
CA MET A 164 -5.83 -16.88 -1.02
C MET A 164 -5.24 -15.92 -2.08
N LEU A 165 -4.29 -16.38 -2.88
CA LEU A 165 -3.49 -15.54 -3.76
C LEU A 165 -4.02 -15.46 -5.20
N LYS A 166 -4.91 -16.36 -5.57
CA LYS A 166 -5.48 -16.47 -6.94
C LYS A 166 -4.39 -16.47 -8.02
N THR A 167 -3.25 -17.12 -7.73
CA THR A 167 -2.11 -17.23 -8.64
C THR A 167 -1.39 -18.57 -8.44
N ASN A 168 -0.67 -19.00 -9.47
CA ASN A 168 0.24 -20.17 -9.41
C ASN A 168 1.69 -19.75 -9.09
N MET A 169 1.92 -18.46 -8.80
CA MET A 169 3.24 -17.96 -8.53
C MET A 169 3.76 -18.49 -7.20
N GLU A 170 5.03 -18.81 -7.16
CA GLU A 170 5.73 -19.09 -5.92
C GLU A 170 5.89 -17.82 -5.10
N VAL A 171 5.53 -17.92 -3.83
CA VAL A 171 5.68 -16.86 -2.83
C VAL A 171 6.68 -17.38 -1.80
N PRO A 172 7.62 -16.56 -1.30
CA PRO A 172 8.60 -17.00 -0.32
C PRO A 172 7.93 -17.70 0.88
N GLY A 173 8.46 -18.87 1.24
CA GLY A 173 7.85 -19.74 2.24
C GLY A 173 7.87 -19.15 3.66
N ASP A 174 8.83 -18.27 3.95
CA ASP A 174 8.99 -17.58 5.23
C ASP A 174 8.07 -16.36 5.39
N TRP A 175 7.37 -15.95 4.33
CA TRP A 175 6.42 -14.85 4.42
C TRP A 175 5.26 -15.19 5.35
N LYS A 176 4.86 -14.21 6.14
CA LYS A 176 3.80 -14.34 7.14
C LYS A 176 2.45 -13.95 6.54
N VAL A 177 1.42 -14.66 6.99
CA VAL A 177 0.01 -14.40 6.67
C VAL A 177 -0.67 -13.92 7.95
N THR A 178 -1.38 -12.79 7.86
CA THR A 178 -2.11 -12.24 9.01
C THR A 178 -3.30 -13.11 9.39
N PRO A 179 -3.84 -12.96 10.60
CA PRO A 179 -5.07 -13.66 11.01
C PRO A 179 -6.28 -13.38 10.11
N GLU A 180 -6.29 -12.21 9.44
CA GLU A 180 -7.35 -11.82 8.51
C GLU A 180 -7.23 -12.51 7.14
N GLY A 181 -6.13 -13.21 6.85
CA GLY A 181 -5.94 -14.00 5.64
C GLY A 181 -5.27 -13.25 4.48
N PHE A 182 -4.45 -12.24 4.76
CA PHE A 182 -3.62 -11.61 3.74
C PHE A 182 -2.12 -11.66 4.09
N LEU A 183 -1.28 -11.57 3.06
CA LEU A 183 0.17 -11.50 3.24
C LEU A 183 0.53 -10.21 3.98
N TRP A 184 1.24 -10.37 5.08
CA TRP A 184 1.64 -9.23 5.93
C TRP A 184 2.47 -8.22 5.16
N PRO A 185 2.14 -6.91 5.22
CA PRO A 185 2.90 -5.87 4.53
C PRO A 185 4.39 -5.84 4.86
N GLY A 186 4.78 -6.23 6.07
CA GLY A 186 6.19 -6.34 6.47
C GLY A 186 7.01 -7.36 5.65
N ASN A 187 6.35 -8.23 4.86
CA ASN A 187 7.04 -9.14 3.94
C ASN A 187 7.57 -8.42 2.69
N TYR A 188 6.95 -7.32 2.25
CA TYR A 188 7.22 -6.70 0.95
C TYR A 188 7.35 -5.17 0.96
N VAL A 189 6.99 -4.50 2.05
CA VAL A 189 7.19 -3.05 2.20
C VAL A 189 8.60 -2.78 2.70
N ASP A 190 9.33 -1.89 2.04
CA ASP A 190 10.64 -1.43 2.50
C ASP A 190 10.49 -0.28 3.52
N TYR A 191 10.00 -0.64 4.72
CA TYR A 191 9.87 0.30 5.83
C TYR A 191 11.23 0.87 6.28
N LYS A 192 12.33 0.11 6.10
CA LYS A 192 13.68 0.58 6.44
C LYS A 192 14.13 1.73 5.53
N MET A 193 13.71 1.73 4.27
CA MET A 193 13.94 2.86 3.38
C MET A 193 13.27 4.13 3.93
N VAL A 194 12.03 4.02 4.39
CA VAL A 194 11.28 5.14 4.98
C VAL A 194 11.94 5.63 6.28
N GLU A 195 12.33 4.71 7.16
CA GLU A 195 13.05 5.07 8.41
C GLU A 195 14.36 5.81 8.13
N LYS A 196 15.09 5.44 7.09
CA LYS A 196 16.29 6.16 6.65
C LYS A 196 15.99 7.56 6.13
N LEU A 197 14.89 7.74 5.38
CA LEU A 197 14.46 9.04 4.87
C LEU A 197 14.10 9.99 6.01
N PHE A 198 13.29 9.54 6.95
CA PHE A 198 12.91 10.37 8.13
C PHE A 198 14.01 10.49 9.16
N ARG A 199 15.02 9.61 9.15
CA ARG A 199 16.19 9.55 10.04
C ARG A 199 15.86 9.25 11.50
N THR A 200 14.78 9.80 12.05
CA THR A 200 14.41 9.61 13.46
C THR A 200 12.89 9.44 13.64
N PRO A 201 12.45 8.71 14.69
CA PRO A 201 11.03 8.63 15.05
C PRO A 201 10.39 10.00 15.31
N LYS A 202 11.16 10.95 15.86
CA LYS A 202 10.67 12.31 16.12
C LYS A 202 10.37 13.08 14.83
N SER A 203 11.25 12.96 13.84
CA SER A 203 11.01 13.53 12.51
C SER A 203 9.78 12.91 11.85
N PHE A 204 9.66 11.59 11.88
CA PHE A 204 8.48 10.88 11.36
C PHE A 204 7.19 11.37 12.05
N ALA A 205 7.17 11.43 13.38
CA ALA A 205 6.03 11.91 14.16
C ALA A 205 5.66 13.37 13.82
N PHE A 206 6.64 14.23 13.57
CA PHE A 206 6.41 15.61 13.14
C PHE A 206 5.62 15.67 11.82
N PHE A 207 6.08 14.94 10.78
CA PHE A 207 5.36 14.88 9.50
C PHE A 207 3.99 14.22 9.63
N MET A 208 3.87 13.19 10.47
CA MET A 208 2.60 12.53 10.75
C MET A 208 1.60 13.42 11.51
N GLY A 209 2.06 14.48 12.19
CA GLY A 209 1.23 15.44 12.93
C GLY A 209 0.79 16.67 12.13
N GLN A 210 1.26 16.84 10.88
CA GLN A 210 0.87 18.01 10.07
C GLN A 210 -0.62 17.99 9.69
N SER A 211 -1.24 19.18 9.65
CA SER A 211 -2.66 19.29 9.31
C SER A 211 -2.94 19.19 7.81
N LYS A 212 -4.17 18.84 7.45
CA LYS A 212 -4.65 18.81 6.06
C LYS A 212 -4.49 20.17 5.35
N GLU A 213 -4.58 21.27 6.07
CA GLU A 213 -4.49 22.64 5.55
C GLU A 213 -3.08 22.98 5.06
N GLU A 214 -2.03 22.50 5.77
CA GLU A 214 -0.64 22.66 5.34
C GLU A 214 -0.33 21.86 4.08
N GLU A 215 -0.99 20.72 3.87
CA GLU A 215 -0.83 19.89 2.68
C GLU A 215 -1.50 20.47 1.43
N ILE A 216 -2.69 21.07 1.59
CA ILE A 216 -3.43 21.73 0.50
C ILE A 216 -2.65 22.94 -0.02
N GLY A 217 -2.04 23.71 0.88
CA GLY A 217 -1.15 24.81 0.51
C GLY A 217 0.06 24.37 -0.33
N MET A 218 0.61 23.18 -0.06
CA MET A 218 1.73 22.61 -0.81
C MET A 218 1.30 22.02 -2.18
N SER A 219 0.10 21.46 -2.29
CA SER A 219 -0.42 20.91 -3.55
C SER A 219 -0.86 22.00 -4.53
N LEU A 220 -1.27 23.16 -4.05
CA LEU A 220 -1.66 24.31 -4.86
C LEU A 220 -0.44 25.11 -5.36
N GLY A 221 0.65 25.20 -4.57
CA GLY A 221 1.92 25.80 -4.99
C GLY A 221 2.71 25.01 -6.04
N ALA A 222 2.35 23.79 -6.32
CA ALA A 222 2.94 22.96 -7.39
C ALA A 222 2.19 23.04 -8.73
N ARG A 223 1.24 23.96 -8.87
CA ARG A 223 0.42 24.19 -10.09
C ARG A 223 0.66 25.55 -10.75
N GLU A 224 1.68 26.31 -10.31
CA GLU A 224 2.15 27.51 -11.00
C GLU A 224 3.37 27.24 -11.86
#